data_4f0a5537bfbc91ad294540f3817102a8
#
_entry.id   4f0a5537bfbc91ad294540f3817102a8
#
_cell.length_a   1.000
_cell.length_b   1.000
_cell.length_c   1.000
_cell.angle_alpha   90.00
_cell.angle_beta   90.00
_cell.angle_gamma   90.00
#
_symmetry.space_group_name_H-M   'P 1'
#
loop_
_entity.id
_entity.type
_entity.pdbx_description
1 polymer ?
#
loop_
_entity_poly.entity_id
_entity_poly.type
_entity_poly.pdbx_seq_one_letter_code
_entity_poly.pdbx_strand_id
1 'polypeptide(L)'
;MDHPRGTVSFNYLLMGGEPESLENYRYILGRQEADFNMPRHRHTFEQIRLPLVGDMNLGEQGILHEGEIGYFPEGQTYGPQDDPLGDPKQLQLVLQFGGASGQGMSGGRGRGPDARRDGVARRGERREIKFPRPRYKSVLIMDPRHFNWLGVPGVEGVERKYFGSFTERAFWMEYVKIDSGAEWTSTTDAGRRLIVALSGEGTVQDTKIGRWAALQVEAGERLQVSAADEMVLYIVGLPPVQQPAVPSDQFDIITGDGAIQFENPKNAD
;
A
#
# COMPACT_ATOMS: atom_id res chain seq x y z
N MET A 1 -12.10 16.73 5.89
CA MET A 1 -13.36 16.00 6.09
C MET A 1 -13.32 15.44 7.50
N ASP A 2 -14.31 15.80 8.29
CA ASP A 2 -14.44 15.19 9.62
C ASP A 2 -14.92 13.76 9.43
N HIS A 3 -14.02 12.82 9.63
CA HIS A 3 -14.35 11.40 9.62
C HIS A 3 -14.82 11.02 11.03
N PRO A 4 -15.79 10.07 11.22
CA PRO A 4 -16.23 9.64 12.55
C PRO A 4 -15.11 9.13 13.47
N ARG A 5 -13.91 8.96 12.92
CA ARG A 5 -12.71 8.45 13.59
C ARG A 5 -11.58 9.45 13.61
N GLY A 6 -11.88 10.73 13.51
CA GLY A 6 -10.91 11.80 13.47
C GLY A 6 -10.66 12.39 12.09
N THR A 7 -9.74 13.32 12.01
CA THR A 7 -9.47 14.11 10.82
C THR A 7 -8.42 13.43 9.94
N VAL A 8 -8.80 13.13 8.71
CA VAL A 8 -7.91 12.55 7.70
C VAL A 8 -8.06 13.27 6.37
N SER A 9 -6.97 13.38 5.63
CA SER A 9 -6.99 13.81 4.23
C SER A 9 -6.22 12.83 3.36
N PHE A 10 -6.72 12.62 2.14
CA PHE A 10 -6.13 11.70 1.17
C PHE A 10 -5.87 12.42 -0.14
N ASN A 11 -4.65 12.30 -0.64
CA ASN A 11 -4.30 12.61 -2.01
C ASN A 11 -4.01 11.30 -2.73
N TYR A 12 -4.84 10.95 -3.71
CA TYR A 12 -4.63 9.77 -4.53
C TYR A 12 -3.56 10.07 -5.56
N LEU A 13 -2.39 9.46 -5.39
CA LEU A 13 -1.26 9.59 -6.29
C LEU A 13 -1.49 8.79 -7.58
N LEU A 14 -1.88 7.53 -7.42
CA LEU A 14 -2.20 6.62 -8.51
C LEU A 14 -3.42 5.78 -8.15
N MET A 15 -4.25 5.51 -9.13
CA MET A 15 -5.36 4.55 -9.04
C MET A 15 -5.51 3.83 -10.36
N GLY A 16 -5.83 2.56 -10.32
CA GLY A 16 -6.04 1.78 -11.53
C GLY A 16 -6.80 0.49 -11.29
N GLY A 17 -7.13 -0.18 -12.38
CA GLY A 17 -7.98 -1.35 -12.40
C GLY A 17 -9.46 -1.03 -12.21
N GLU A 18 -10.33 -1.91 -12.72
CA GLU A 18 -11.77 -1.82 -12.52
C GLU A 18 -12.12 -1.99 -11.02
N PRO A 19 -13.16 -1.33 -10.50
CA PRO A 19 -13.46 -1.29 -9.07
C PRO A 19 -13.60 -2.63 -8.36
N GLU A 20 -13.98 -3.69 -9.06
CA GLU A 20 -14.15 -5.05 -8.52
C GLU A 20 -13.09 -6.03 -9.05
N SER A 21 -12.12 -5.54 -9.79
CA SER A 21 -11.02 -6.32 -10.33
C SER A 21 -9.93 -6.56 -9.29
N LEU A 22 -9.27 -7.71 -9.38
CA LEU A 22 -8.05 -8.00 -8.61
C LEU A 22 -6.87 -7.13 -9.01
N GLU A 23 -6.91 -6.55 -10.21
CA GLU A 23 -5.93 -5.58 -10.69
C GLU A 23 -6.17 -4.17 -10.14
N ASN A 24 -7.23 -3.98 -9.35
CA ASN A 24 -7.54 -2.71 -8.70
C ASN A 24 -6.49 -2.37 -7.64
N TYR A 25 -6.04 -1.13 -7.66
CA TYR A 25 -5.14 -0.59 -6.64
C TYR A 25 -5.40 0.89 -6.37
N ARG A 26 -4.95 1.34 -5.21
CA ARG A 26 -4.93 2.74 -4.80
C ARG A 26 -3.62 3.04 -4.11
N TYR A 27 -2.90 4.03 -4.62
CA TYR A 27 -1.68 4.55 -3.99
C TYR A 27 -1.98 5.96 -3.49
N ILE A 28 -1.91 6.13 -2.20
CA ILE A 28 -2.45 7.28 -1.47
C ILE A 28 -1.32 7.92 -0.68
N LEU A 29 -1.23 9.24 -0.73
CA LEU A 29 -0.54 10.05 0.26
C LEU A 29 -1.58 10.49 1.29
N GLY A 30 -1.55 9.85 2.45
CA GLY A 30 -2.50 10.07 3.53
C GLY A 30 -1.91 10.93 4.62
N ARG A 31 -2.71 11.88 5.12
CA ARG A 31 -2.38 12.68 6.29
C ARG A 31 -3.42 12.42 7.36
N GLN A 32 -2.96 12.13 8.55
CA GLN A 32 -3.79 11.92 9.73
C GLN A 32 -3.45 12.99 10.76
N GLU A 33 -4.47 13.52 11.42
CA GLU A 33 -4.30 14.47 12.53
C GLU A 33 -4.34 13.69 13.85
N ALA A 34 -3.94 14.35 14.95
CA ALA A 34 -3.80 13.73 16.27
C ALA A 34 -5.10 13.14 16.88
N ASP A 35 -6.27 13.46 16.31
CA ASP A 35 -7.56 12.95 16.74
C ASP A 35 -7.96 11.64 16.01
N PHE A 36 -7.08 11.12 15.13
CA PHE A 36 -7.39 9.92 14.36
C PHE A 36 -7.34 8.67 15.22
N ASN A 37 -8.42 7.90 15.19
CA ASN A 37 -8.54 6.60 15.82
C ASN A 37 -9.14 5.59 14.86
N MET A 38 -8.53 4.43 14.72
CA MET A 38 -9.04 3.32 13.94
C MET A 38 -9.14 2.08 14.81
N PRO A 39 -10.36 1.59 15.12
CA PRO A 39 -10.54 0.35 15.87
C PRO A 39 -9.81 -0.83 15.24
N ARG A 40 -9.55 -1.85 16.03
CA ARG A 40 -8.97 -3.10 15.54
C ARG A 40 -9.82 -3.66 14.40
N HIS A 41 -9.18 -4.04 13.29
CA HIS A 41 -9.87 -4.42 12.06
C HIS A 41 -8.99 -5.28 11.16
N ARG A 42 -9.60 -5.86 10.12
CA ARG A 42 -8.93 -6.60 9.04
C ARG A 42 -9.51 -6.23 7.67
N HIS A 43 -8.76 -6.53 6.61
CA HIS A 43 -9.14 -6.25 5.23
C HIS A 43 -9.24 -7.51 4.38
N THR A 44 -10.00 -7.44 3.27
CA THR A 44 -10.01 -8.49 2.22
C THR A 44 -8.91 -8.27 1.16
N PHE A 45 -8.05 -7.28 1.35
CA PHE A 45 -7.03 -6.84 0.40
C PHE A 45 -5.68 -6.66 1.09
N GLU A 46 -4.63 -6.65 0.31
CA GLU A 46 -3.27 -6.34 0.75
C GLU A 46 -3.09 -4.85 0.97
N GLN A 47 -2.32 -4.48 1.97
CA GLN A 47 -1.97 -3.10 2.21
C GLN A 47 -0.51 -2.95 2.61
N ILE A 48 0.15 -1.93 2.05
CA ILE A 48 1.49 -1.50 2.44
C ILE A 48 1.38 -0.07 2.97
N ARG A 49 2.09 0.22 4.05
CA ARG A 49 2.21 1.56 4.61
C ARG A 49 3.67 1.92 4.81
N LEU A 50 4.00 3.17 4.54
CA LEU A 50 5.30 3.78 4.80
C LEU A 50 5.07 5.14 5.45
N PRO A 51 5.23 5.26 6.79
CA PRO A 51 5.22 6.55 7.45
C PRO A 51 6.38 7.43 6.96
N LEU A 52 6.05 8.63 6.52
CA LEU A 52 6.99 9.63 5.99
C LEU A 52 7.27 10.73 7.00
N VAL A 53 6.34 10.93 7.92
CA VAL A 53 6.44 11.83 9.09
C VAL A 53 5.61 11.22 10.21
N GLY A 54 6.23 11.07 11.36
CA GLY A 54 5.62 10.56 12.57
C GLY A 54 5.41 9.03 12.56
N ASP A 55 5.31 8.49 13.76
CA ASP A 55 5.13 7.05 14.00
C ASP A 55 3.65 6.67 13.98
N MET A 56 3.36 5.41 13.69
CA MET A 56 2.03 4.84 13.75
C MET A 56 1.94 3.81 14.87
N ASN A 57 1.06 4.02 15.83
CA ASN A 57 0.77 3.03 16.85
C ASN A 57 -0.22 1.99 16.31
N LEU A 58 0.21 0.75 16.23
CA LEU A 58 -0.61 -0.38 15.73
C LEU A 58 -1.13 -1.26 16.88
N GLY A 59 -1.14 -0.75 18.11
CA GLY A 59 -1.59 -1.48 19.29
C GLY A 59 -0.70 -2.68 19.60
N GLU A 60 -1.29 -3.87 19.66
CA GLU A 60 -0.56 -5.11 19.95
C GLU A 60 0.52 -5.47 18.91
N GLN A 61 0.42 -4.94 17.69
CA GLN A 61 1.41 -5.16 16.63
C GLN A 61 2.63 -4.25 16.77
N GLY A 62 2.65 -3.38 17.78
CA GLY A 62 3.75 -2.46 18.05
C GLY A 62 3.62 -1.14 17.32
N ILE A 63 4.75 -0.49 17.12
CA ILE A 63 4.85 0.81 16.46
C ILE A 63 5.50 0.62 15.09
N LEU A 64 4.91 1.20 14.07
CA LEU A 64 5.51 1.36 12.76
C LEU A 64 6.16 2.74 12.74
N HIS A 65 7.48 2.79 12.84
CA HIS A 65 8.24 4.04 12.92
C HIS A 65 8.36 4.75 11.58
N GLU A 66 8.64 6.05 11.63
CA GLU A 66 8.97 6.82 10.45
C GLU A 66 10.08 6.16 9.62
N GLY A 67 9.84 6.00 8.33
CA GLY A 67 10.74 5.35 7.38
C GLY A 67 10.70 3.83 7.36
N GLU A 68 10.00 3.17 8.28
CA GLU A 68 9.76 1.73 8.22
C GLU A 68 8.64 1.37 7.24
N ILE A 69 8.70 0.18 6.66
CA ILE A 69 7.68 -0.34 5.76
C ILE A 69 6.85 -1.37 6.50
N GLY A 70 5.55 -1.09 6.64
CA GLY A 70 4.57 -2.03 7.18
C GLY A 70 3.81 -2.74 6.05
N TYR A 71 3.86 -4.07 6.03
CA TYR A 71 3.00 -4.88 5.18
C TYR A 71 1.89 -5.52 6.00
N PHE A 72 0.64 -5.23 5.61
CA PHE A 72 -0.61 -5.67 6.23
C PHE A 72 -1.29 -6.67 5.30
N PRO A 73 -1.06 -7.97 5.51
CA PRO A 73 -1.63 -9.02 4.69
C PRO A 73 -3.16 -9.03 4.72
N GLU A 74 -3.78 -9.45 3.61
CA GLU A 74 -5.22 -9.71 3.59
C GLU A 74 -5.63 -10.67 4.70
N GLY A 75 -6.77 -10.40 5.34
CA GLY A 75 -7.30 -11.20 6.45
C GLY A 75 -6.63 -10.98 7.80
N GLN A 76 -5.46 -10.34 7.86
CA GLN A 76 -4.75 -10.07 9.10
C GLN A 76 -5.46 -8.99 9.91
N THR A 77 -5.81 -9.31 11.16
CA THR A 77 -6.33 -8.33 12.11
C THR A 77 -5.19 -7.55 12.75
N TYR A 78 -5.34 -6.24 12.85
CA TYR A 78 -4.36 -5.34 13.47
C TYR A 78 -5.04 -4.11 14.10
N GLY A 79 -4.28 -3.37 14.91
CA GLY A 79 -4.74 -2.21 15.65
C GLY A 79 -5.18 -2.56 17.09
N PRO A 80 -5.88 -1.66 17.78
CA PRO A 80 -6.35 -0.38 17.25
C PRO A 80 -5.17 0.52 16.85
N GLN A 81 -5.39 1.37 15.84
CA GLN A 81 -4.49 2.47 15.58
C GLN A 81 -4.99 3.64 16.42
N ASP A 82 -4.28 3.91 17.48
CA ASP A 82 -4.55 4.98 18.42
C ASP A 82 -3.27 5.79 18.53
N ASP A 83 -3.17 6.79 17.68
CA ASP A 83 -1.95 7.58 17.58
C ASP A 83 -1.80 8.48 18.79
N PRO A 84 -0.59 8.61 19.36
CA PRO A 84 -0.39 9.31 20.60
C PRO A 84 -0.89 10.76 20.51
N LEU A 85 -1.72 11.10 21.46
CA LEU A 85 -2.26 12.43 21.64
C LEU A 85 -1.13 13.45 21.70
N GLY A 86 -1.14 14.39 20.79
CA GLY A 86 -0.29 15.56 20.84
C GLY A 86 0.86 15.58 19.86
N ASP A 87 1.08 14.51 19.10
CA ASP A 87 2.08 14.60 18.06
C ASP A 87 1.46 14.92 16.70
N PRO A 88 2.15 15.78 15.98
CA PRO A 88 1.57 16.41 14.81
C PRO A 88 1.49 15.40 13.67
N LYS A 89 0.34 15.38 13.05
CA LYS A 89 0.19 15.16 11.61
C LYS A 89 1.07 14.07 11.03
N GLN A 90 0.64 12.86 11.13
CA GLN A 90 1.27 11.77 10.40
C GLN A 90 1.06 11.96 8.89
N LEU A 91 2.14 11.77 8.14
CA LEU A 91 2.11 11.68 6.69
C LEU A 91 2.59 10.29 6.30
N GLN A 92 1.84 9.59 5.47
CA GLN A 92 2.18 8.23 5.07
C GLN A 92 1.82 7.95 3.62
N LEU A 93 2.60 7.10 2.99
CA LEU A 93 2.20 6.42 1.77
C LEU A 93 1.41 5.16 2.14
N VAL A 94 0.27 4.98 1.48
CA VAL A 94 -0.58 3.80 1.63
C VAL A 94 -0.87 3.23 0.26
N LEU A 95 -0.45 2.01 0.02
CA LEU A 95 -0.82 1.24 -1.17
C LEU A 95 -1.77 0.12 -0.78
N GLN A 96 -2.92 0.06 -1.44
CA GLN A 96 -3.93 -0.97 -1.30
C GLN A 96 -4.12 -1.66 -2.65
N PHE A 97 -4.17 -2.99 -2.68
CA PHE A 97 -4.31 -3.77 -3.92
C PHE A 97 -4.88 -5.16 -3.66
N GLY A 98 -5.34 -5.82 -4.71
CA GLY A 98 -5.89 -7.16 -4.62
C GLY A 98 -4.86 -8.21 -4.20
N GLY A 99 -5.23 -9.03 -3.25
CA GLY A 99 -4.39 -10.11 -2.71
C GLY A 99 -4.54 -11.44 -3.40
N ALA A 100 -3.78 -12.44 -2.92
CA ALA A 100 -3.73 -13.77 -3.47
C ALA A 100 -5.05 -14.57 -3.31
N SER A 101 -5.91 -14.19 -2.36
CA SER A 101 -7.22 -14.85 -2.17
C SER A 101 -8.20 -14.61 -3.31
N GLY A 102 -7.97 -13.59 -4.10
CA GLY A 102 -8.90 -13.20 -5.16
C GLY A 102 -10.10 -12.39 -4.68
N GLN A 103 -10.13 -11.94 -3.43
CA GLN A 103 -11.24 -11.09 -2.92
C GLN A 103 -11.04 -9.62 -3.27
N GLY A 104 -9.82 -9.15 -3.25
CA GLY A 104 -9.48 -7.78 -3.59
C GLY A 104 -10.19 -6.74 -2.71
N MET A 105 -10.31 -5.53 -3.22
CA MET A 105 -11.03 -4.43 -2.56
C MET A 105 -12.53 -4.46 -2.86
N SER A 106 -13.08 -5.63 -3.22
CA SER A 106 -14.51 -5.81 -3.49
C SER A 106 -15.34 -5.52 -2.24
N GLY A 107 -16.41 -4.75 -2.42
CA GLY A 107 -17.35 -4.38 -1.36
C GLY A 107 -17.20 -2.96 -0.81
N GLY A 108 -16.08 -2.31 -0.99
CA GLY A 108 -15.97 -0.88 -0.78
C GLY A 108 -16.23 -0.14 -2.08
N ARG A 109 -17.46 0.22 -2.40
CA ARG A 109 -17.69 1.27 -3.41
C ARG A 109 -16.90 2.47 -2.94
N GLY A 110 -15.76 2.70 -3.63
CA GLY A 110 -14.86 3.77 -3.30
C GLY A 110 -15.64 5.06 -3.15
N ARG A 111 -15.49 5.69 -2.00
CA ARG A 111 -15.85 7.10 -1.83
C ARG A 111 -14.79 7.95 -2.55
N GLY A 112 -14.65 7.73 -3.87
CA GLY A 112 -14.00 8.70 -4.72
C GLY A 112 -14.94 9.90 -4.95
N PRO A 113 -14.44 11.06 -5.38
CA PRO A 113 -15.27 12.23 -5.66
C PRO A 113 -16.39 11.91 -6.67
N ASP A 114 -16.25 10.89 -7.50
CA ASP A 114 -17.28 10.47 -8.47
C ASP A 114 -18.33 9.50 -7.89
N ALA A 115 -18.09 8.85 -6.77
CA ALA A 115 -19.06 7.96 -6.14
C ALA A 115 -20.33 8.67 -5.64
N ARG A 116 -20.35 10.01 -5.66
CA ARG A 116 -21.54 10.82 -5.34
C ARG A 116 -22.53 10.92 -6.49
N ARG A 117 -22.18 10.50 -7.70
CA ARG A 117 -23.03 10.65 -8.88
C ARG A 117 -23.92 9.45 -9.20
N ASP A 118 -23.53 8.26 -8.82
CA ASP A 118 -24.29 7.06 -9.13
C ASP A 118 -24.96 6.46 -7.90
N GLY A 119 -26.13 7.00 -7.61
CA GLY A 119 -27.20 6.28 -6.93
C GLY A 119 -26.94 5.81 -5.53
N VAL A 120 -27.74 6.32 -4.63
CA VAL A 120 -28.10 5.79 -3.33
C VAL A 120 -27.84 4.28 -3.24
N ALA A 121 -26.72 3.91 -2.62
CA ALA A 121 -26.55 2.54 -2.16
C ALA A 121 -27.78 2.23 -1.30
N ARG A 122 -28.57 1.26 -1.68
CA ARG A 122 -29.71 0.79 -0.89
C ARG A 122 -29.14 0.36 0.46
N ARG A 123 -29.44 1.17 1.46
CA ARG A 123 -29.12 0.90 2.86
C ARG A 123 -29.87 -0.37 3.22
N GLY A 124 -29.17 -1.51 3.39
CA GLY A 124 -29.82 -2.69 3.97
C GLY A 124 -29.52 -4.05 3.38
N GLU A 125 -28.85 -4.20 2.25
CA GLU A 125 -28.45 -5.53 1.79
C GLU A 125 -27.09 -5.92 2.43
N ARG A 126 -27.17 -6.67 3.52
CA ARG A 126 -26.00 -7.35 4.07
C ARG A 126 -25.59 -8.44 3.09
N ARG A 127 -24.38 -8.32 2.55
CA ARG A 127 -23.80 -9.33 1.66
C ARG A 127 -22.96 -10.30 2.48
N GLU A 128 -22.91 -11.53 2.04
CA GLU A 128 -21.91 -12.48 2.51
C GLU A 128 -20.54 -12.05 1.98
N ILE A 129 -19.59 -11.86 2.87
CA ILE A 129 -18.23 -11.48 2.55
C ILE A 129 -17.33 -12.63 2.98
N LYS A 130 -16.48 -13.09 2.07
CA LYS A 130 -15.46 -14.09 2.35
C LYS A 130 -14.18 -13.37 2.77
N PHE A 131 -13.88 -13.41 4.05
CA PHE A 131 -12.60 -12.90 4.54
C PHE A 131 -11.53 -13.98 4.44
N PRO A 132 -10.42 -13.74 3.72
CA PRO A 132 -9.34 -14.70 3.66
C PRO A 132 -8.70 -14.85 5.03
N ARG A 133 -8.27 -16.07 5.36
CA ARG A 133 -7.44 -16.29 6.54
C ARG A 133 -6.05 -15.75 6.28
N PRO A 134 -5.44 -15.08 7.27
CA PRO A 134 -4.13 -14.46 7.09
C PRO A 134 -3.05 -15.53 6.85
N ARG A 135 -2.15 -15.26 5.91
CA ARG A 135 -0.98 -16.11 5.60
C ARG A 135 0.17 -15.91 6.57
N TYR A 136 0.15 -14.81 7.30
CA TYR A 136 1.14 -14.46 8.31
C TYR A 136 0.49 -14.31 9.68
N LYS A 137 1.27 -14.50 10.73
CA LYS A 137 0.76 -14.39 12.12
C LYS A 137 0.55 -12.96 12.58
N SER A 138 1.20 -12.00 11.91
CA SER A 138 1.14 -10.58 12.25
C SER A 138 1.41 -9.72 11.01
N VAL A 139 1.24 -8.42 11.16
CA VAL A 139 1.81 -7.40 10.27
C VAL A 139 3.33 -7.60 10.20
N LEU A 140 3.91 -7.44 9.02
CA LEU A 140 5.36 -7.48 8.84
C LEU A 140 5.89 -6.05 8.83
N ILE A 141 6.81 -5.75 9.74
CA ILE A 141 7.49 -4.47 9.81
C ILE A 141 8.93 -4.67 9.35
N MET A 142 9.35 -3.90 8.37
CA MET A 142 10.69 -3.92 7.80
C MET A 142 11.33 -2.56 8.01
N ASP A 143 12.54 -2.54 8.60
CA ASP A 143 13.34 -1.34 8.72
C ASP A 143 14.34 -1.25 7.56
N PRO A 144 14.14 -0.36 6.58
CA PRO A 144 15.05 -0.22 5.44
C PRO A 144 16.50 0.12 5.84
N ARG A 145 16.73 0.64 7.04
CA ARG A 145 18.09 0.94 7.54
C ARG A 145 18.92 -0.32 7.77
N HIS A 146 18.26 -1.45 8.02
CA HIS A 146 18.92 -2.74 8.24
C HIS A 146 19.20 -3.50 6.93
N PHE A 147 18.73 -3.01 5.78
CA PHE A 147 19.03 -3.58 4.47
C PHE A 147 20.23 -2.86 3.84
N ASN A 148 21.15 -3.63 3.28
CA ASN A 148 22.30 -3.07 2.58
C ASN A 148 21.93 -2.55 1.18
N TRP A 149 22.52 -1.45 0.79
CA TRP A 149 22.56 -1.03 -0.60
C TRP A 149 23.48 -1.97 -1.38
N LEU A 150 23.00 -2.47 -2.51
CA LEU A 150 23.74 -3.35 -3.40
C LEU A 150 23.78 -2.71 -4.78
N GLY A 151 24.98 -2.58 -5.33
CA GLY A 151 25.16 -2.04 -6.69
C GLY A 151 24.39 -2.85 -7.73
N VAL A 152 23.80 -2.17 -8.70
CA VAL A 152 23.14 -2.82 -9.84
C VAL A 152 24.21 -3.27 -10.84
N PRO A 153 24.33 -4.57 -11.14
CA PRO A 153 25.38 -5.05 -12.04
C PRO A 153 25.38 -4.35 -13.39
N GLY A 154 26.53 -3.80 -13.77
CA GLY A 154 26.71 -3.11 -15.06
C GLY A 154 26.12 -1.70 -15.15
N VAL A 155 25.66 -1.14 -14.04
CA VAL A 155 25.10 0.23 -13.98
C VAL A 155 25.83 1.00 -12.88
N GLU A 156 26.66 1.97 -13.28
CA GLU A 156 27.40 2.81 -12.34
C GLU A 156 26.46 3.85 -11.69
N GLY A 157 26.69 4.15 -10.41
CA GLY A 157 25.91 5.14 -9.67
C GLY A 157 24.47 4.70 -9.36
N VAL A 158 24.17 3.40 -9.44
CA VAL A 158 22.83 2.87 -9.09
C VAL A 158 22.95 1.72 -8.11
N GLU A 159 22.23 1.85 -7.01
CA GLU A 159 22.16 0.82 -5.96
C GLU A 159 20.69 0.49 -5.65
N ARG A 160 20.46 -0.69 -5.11
CA ARG A 160 19.12 -1.16 -4.72
C ARG A 160 19.11 -1.79 -3.35
N LYS A 161 17.97 -1.71 -2.65
CA LYS A 161 17.61 -2.52 -1.49
C LYS A 161 16.37 -3.32 -1.84
N TYR A 162 16.48 -4.63 -1.91
CA TYR A 162 15.36 -5.51 -2.19
C TYR A 162 14.77 -6.04 -0.88
N PHE A 163 13.49 -5.76 -0.62
CA PHE A 163 12.82 -6.12 0.64
C PHE A 163 12.16 -7.49 0.58
N GLY A 164 11.97 -8.05 -0.59
CA GLY A 164 11.41 -9.38 -0.78
C GLY A 164 10.21 -9.43 -1.71
N SER A 165 9.74 -10.67 -1.91
CA SER A 165 8.50 -10.99 -2.60
C SER A 165 7.56 -11.70 -1.63
N PHE A 166 6.25 -11.40 -1.70
CA PHE A 166 5.31 -11.75 -0.64
C PHE A 166 4.08 -12.47 -1.20
N THR A 167 3.66 -13.49 -0.47
CA THR A 167 2.50 -14.33 -0.74
C THR A 167 2.50 -14.95 -2.15
N GLU A 168 1.47 -15.70 -2.48
CA GLU A 168 1.24 -16.21 -3.84
C GLU A 168 0.89 -15.10 -4.83
N ARG A 169 0.60 -13.88 -4.32
CA ARG A 169 0.45 -12.68 -5.15
C ARG A 169 1.76 -12.28 -5.80
N ALA A 170 2.88 -12.72 -5.19
CA ALA A 170 4.25 -12.49 -5.63
C ALA A 170 4.58 -11.00 -5.86
N PHE A 171 3.84 -10.09 -5.21
CA PHE A 171 4.24 -8.70 -5.22
C PHE A 171 5.59 -8.53 -4.53
N TRP A 172 6.37 -7.56 -4.97
CA TRP A 172 7.70 -7.31 -4.43
C TRP A 172 7.93 -5.82 -4.20
N MET A 173 8.91 -5.52 -3.34
CA MET A 173 9.26 -4.15 -2.97
C MET A 173 10.76 -3.94 -2.99
N GLU A 174 11.17 -2.76 -3.45
CA GLU A 174 12.55 -2.32 -3.38
C GLU A 174 12.70 -0.80 -3.30
N TYR A 175 13.85 -0.36 -2.81
CA TYR A 175 14.36 0.98 -3.08
C TYR A 175 15.43 0.92 -4.16
N VAL A 176 15.40 1.91 -5.05
CA VAL A 176 16.47 2.18 -6.00
C VAL A 176 17.02 3.57 -5.72
N LYS A 177 18.34 3.65 -5.46
CA LYS A 177 19.07 4.88 -5.31
C LYS A 177 19.84 5.14 -6.60
N ILE A 178 19.77 6.37 -7.10
CA ILE A 178 20.45 6.83 -8.31
C ILE A 178 21.25 8.05 -7.90
N ASP A 179 22.57 7.96 -8.06
CA ASP A 179 23.48 9.05 -7.70
C ASP A 179 23.26 10.28 -8.61
N SER A 180 23.62 11.46 -8.11
CA SER A 180 23.54 12.70 -8.89
C SER A 180 24.31 12.57 -10.20
N GLY A 181 23.66 12.92 -11.31
CA GLY A 181 24.19 12.82 -12.67
C GLY A 181 24.19 11.41 -13.28
N ALA A 182 23.77 10.39 -12.53
CA ALA A 182 23.66 9.04 -13.04
C ALA A 182 22.34 8.80 -13.79
N GLU A 183 22.36 7.80 -14.66
CA GLU A 183 21.19 7.34 -15.42
C GLU A 183 20.88 5.88 -15.06
N TRP A 184 19.61 5.58 -14.97
CA TRP A 184 19.12 4.25 -14.74
C TRP A 184 18.02 3.87 -15.72
N THR A 185 18.20 2.72 -16.34
CA THR A 185 17.13 2.09 -17.13
C THR A 185 16.71 0.81 -16.44
N SER A 186 15.46 0.74 -16.02
CA SER A 186 14.92 -0.46 -15.40
C SER A 186 14.88 -1.63 -16.39
N THR A 187 14.97 -2.85 -15.86
CA THR A 187 14.58 -4.04 -16.64
C THR A 187 13.08 -4.02 -16.93
N THR A 188 12.65 -4.75 -17.94
CA THR A 188 11.24 -5.05 -18.12
C THR A 188 10.76 -6.02 -17.03
N ASP A 189 9.51 -5.88 -16.62
CA ASP A 189 8.85 -6.80 -15.68
C ASP A 189 7.56 -7.35 -16.31
N ALA A 190 7.17 -8.53 -15.91
CA ALA A 190 5.91 -9.15 -16.34
C ALA A 190 4.68 -8.47 -15.71
N GLY A 191 4.89 -7.69 -14.67
CA GLY A 191 3.85 -6.99 -13.92
C GLY A 191 3.97 -5.48 -14.01
N ARG A 192 2.93 -4.81 -13.52
CA ARG A 192 2.91 -3.37 -13.31
C ARG A 192 3.85 -2.99 -12.17
N ARG A 193 4.49 -1.84 -12.29
CA ARG A 193 5.29 -1.24 -11.21
C ARG A 193 4.70 0.11 -10.83
N LEU A 194 4.51 0.31 -9.53
CA LEU A 194 4.06 1.56 -8.93
C LEU A 194 5.26 2.17 -8.22
N ILE A 195 5.60 3.39 -8.57
CA ILE A 195 6.85 4.03 -8.17
C ILE A 195 6.54 5.38 -7.55
N VAL A 196 7.18 5.67 -6.41
CA VAL A 196 7.13 7.01 -5.80
C VAL A 196 8.56 7.48 -5.56
N ALA A 197 8.89 8.69 -6.01
CA ALA A 197 10.14 9.33 -5.67
C ALA A 197 10.10 9.82 -4.21
N LEU A 198 10.93 9.23 -3.35
CA LEU A 198 11.02 9.61 -1.93
C LEU A 198 11.90 10.84 -1.74
N SER A 199 12.93 11.01 -2.56
CA SER A 199 13.85 12.15 -2.52
C SER A 199 14.47 12.42 -3.89
N GLY A 200 15.10 13.59 -4.02
CA GLY A 200 15.83 14.02 -5.21
C GLY A 200 14.94 14.57 -6.32
N GLU A 201 15.59 15.06 -7.36
CA GLU A 201 14.97 15.57 -8.58
C GLU A 201 15.68 14.97 -9.82
N GLY A 202 14.95 14.84 -10.91
CA GLY A 202 15.46 14.29 -12.15
C GLY A 202 14.45 14.35 -13.28
N THR A 203 14.64 13.51 -14.29
CA THR A 203 13.70 13.36 -15.41
C THR A 203 13.37 11.90 -15.66
N VAL A 204 12.15 11.66 -16.13
CA VAL A 204 11.69 10.40 -16.68
C VAL A 204 11.18 10.69 -18.08
N GLN A 205 11.82 10.12 -19.11
CA GLN A 205 11.44 10.37 -20.51
C GLN A 205 11.23 11.87 -20.79
N ASP A 206 12.19 12.71 -20.41
CA ASP A 206 12.17 14.17 -20.54
C ASP A 206 11.18 14.92 -19.63
N THR A 207 10.36 14.23 -18.86
CA THR A 207 9.45 14.84 -17.89
C THR A 207 10.15 15.03 -16.56
N LYS A 208 10.19 16.25 -16.05
CA LYS A 208 10.76 16.54 -14.71
C LYS A 208 9.93 15.87 -13.62
N ILE A 209 10.64 15.19 -12.74
CA ILE A 209 10.06 14.60 -11.53
C ILE A 209 10.86 15.04 -10.30
N GLY A 210 10.18 15.09 -9.18
CA GLY A 210 10.80 15.38 -7.88
C GLY A 210 10.09 14.61 -6.77
N ARG A 211 10.38 14.96 -5.54
CA ARG A 211 9.83 14.31 -4.35
C ARG A 211 8.30 14.19 -4.45
N TRP A 212 7.78 12.99 -4.17
CA TRP A 212 6.36 12.58 -4.25
C TRP A 212 5.80 12.46 -5.67
N ALA A 213 6.63 12.63 -6.71
CA ALA A 213 6.20 12.20 -8.05
C ALA A 213 5.87 10.71 -8.01
N ALA A 214 4.72 10.37 -8.57
CA ALA A 214 4.25 9.00 -8.64
C ALA A 214 4.12 8.56 -10.10
N LEU A 215 4.64 7.39 -10.41
CA LEU A 215 4.73 6.83 -11.74
C LEU A 215 4.11 5.44 -11.78
N GLN A 216 3.44 5.15 -12.87
CA GLN A 216 2.98 3.82 -13.22
C GLN A 216 3.72 3.35 -14.46
N VAL A 217 4.32 2.19 -14.39
CA VAL A 217 5.01 1.53 -15.51
C VAL A 217 4.30 0.22 -15.77
N GLU A 218 3.80 0.05 -16.98
CA GLU A 218 3.04 -1.15 -17.35
C GLU A 218 3.95 -2.35 -17.60
N ALA A 219 3.34 -3.53 -17.65
CA ALA A 219 4.04 -4.76 -17.96
C ALA A 219 4.78 -4.64 -19.31
N GLY A 220 6.04 -5.06 -19.33
CA GLY A 220 6.90 -5.01 -20.51
C GLY A 220 7.52 -3.64 -20.80
N GLU A 221 7.11 -2.57 -20.15
CA GLU A 221 7.70 -1.25 -20.30
C GLU A 221 9.03 -1.12 -19.56
N ARG A 222 9.88 -0.23 -20.04
CA ARG A 222 11.10 0.20 -19.34
C ARG A 222 10.94 1.62 -18.83
N LEU A 223 11.46 1.86 -17.65
CA LEU A 223 11.58 3.18 -17.07
C LEU A 223 13.02 3.67 -17.28
N GLN A 224 13.18 4.84 -17.87
CA GLN A 224 14.47 5.53 -17.96
C GLN A 224 14.41 6.77 -17.06
N VAL A 225 15.35 6.86 -16.15
CA VAL A 225 15.49 7.96 -15.19
C VAL A 225 16.88 8.57 -15.31
N SER A 226 16.94 9.89 -15.36
CA SER A 226 18.20 10.65 -15.24
C SER A 226 18.10 11.52 -13.99
N ALA A 227 18.97 11.28 -13.03
CA ALA A 227 18.96 11.98 -11.74
C ALA A 227 19.76 13.29 -11.84
N ALA A 228 19.12 14.40 -11.52
CA ALA A 228 19.82 15.69 -11.37
C ALA A 228 20.50 15.77 -9.99
N ASP A 229 19.81 15.32 -8.95
CA ASP A 229 20.31 15.11 -7.60
C ASP A 229 20.25 13.64 -7.25
N GLU A 230 20.89 13.22 -6.14
CA GLU A 230 20.70 11.86 -5.63
C GLU A 230 19.21 11.58 -5.42
N MET A 231 18.68 10.59 -6.10
CA MET A 231 17.28 10.18 -6.03
C MET A 231 17.12 8.85 -5.33
N VAL A 232 16.04 8.73 -4.54
CA VAL A 232 15.57 7.45 -4.02
C VAL A 232 14.15 7.19 -4.50
N LEU A 233 13.98 6.09 -5.22
CA LEU A 233 12.69 5.62 -5.72
C LEU A 233 12.21 4.44 -4.86
N TYR A 234 10.96 4.48 -4.42
CA TYR A 234 10.27 3.34 -3.83
C TYR A 234 9.44 2.65 -4.90
N ILE A 235 9.72 1.39 -5.16
CA ILE A 235 9.10 0.61 -6.21
C ILE A 235 8.34 -0.56 -5.60
N VAL A 236 7.08 -0.71 -5.98
CA VAL A 236 6.26 -1.89 -5.69
C VAL A 236 5.86 -2.53 -7.01
N GLY A 237 6.33 -3.76 -7.22
CA GLY A 237 5.97 -4.56 -8.38
C GLY A 237 4.73 -5.39 -8.10
N LEU A 238 3.76 -5.30 -9.00
CA LEU A 238 2.51 -6.04 -8.96
C LEU A 238 2.44 -6.99 -10.17
N PRO A 239 2.96 -8.23 -10.06
CA PRO A 239 2.80 -9.23 -11.11
C PRO A 239 1.34 -9.46 -11.47
N PRO A 240 1.01 -9.97 -12.67
CA PRO A 240 -0.36 -10.32 -13.03
C PRO A 240 -0.98 -11.25 -11.99
N VAL A 241 -2.25 -11.01 -11.67
CA VAL A 241 -2.95 -11.85 -10.71
C VAL A 241 -3.15 -13.23 -11.32
N GLN A 242 -2.52 -14.22 -10.71
CA GLN A 242 -2.88 -15.60 -10.94
C GLN A 242 -3.97 -15.96 -9.94
N GLN A 243 -5.13 -16.40 -10.40
CA GLN A 243 -6.20 -16.87 -9.53
C GLN A 243 -5.93 -18.33 -9.15
N PRO A 244 -5.33 -18.62 -7.98
CA PRO A 244 -5.29 -19.99 -7.50
C PRO A 244 -6.71 -20.43 -7.13
N ALA A 245 -7.00 -21.70 -7.32
CA ALA A 245 -8.17 -22.29 -6.69
C ALA A 245 -7.95 -22.25 -5.17
N VAL A 246 -8.54 -21.26 -4.49
CA VAL A 246 -8.42 -21.15 -3.04
C VAL A 246 -9.46 -22.07 -2.40
N PRO A 247 -9.05 -23.04 -1.57
CA PRO A 247 -9.98 -23.92 -0.86
C PRO A 247 -10.98 -23.11 -0.04
N SER A 248 -12.22 -23.56 0.01
CA SER A 248 -13.32 -22.86 0.71
C SER A 248 -13.09 -22.71 2.24
N ASP A 249 -12.27 -23.59 2.81
CA ASP A 249 -11.89 -23.57 4.23
C ASP A 249 -10.85 -22.49 4.57
N GLN A 250 -10.30 -21.81 3.56
CA GLN A 250 -9.38 -20.67 3.76
C GLN A 250 -10.08 -19.32 3.94
N PHE A 251 -11.41 -19.33 3.99
CA PHE A 251 -12.19 -18.12 4.21
C PHE A 251 -13.03 -18.21 5.49
N ASP A 252 -13.15 -17.08 6.18
CA ASP A 252 -14.20 -16.84 7.14
C ASP A 252 -15.36 -16.17 6.41
N ILE A 253 -16.56 -16.75 6.56
CA ILE A 253 -17.77 -16.18 5.95
C ILE A 253 -18.42 -15.27 7.00
N ILE A 254 -18.55 -14.01 6.66
CA ILE A 254 -19.19 -13.02 7.52
C ILE A 254 -20.31 -12.29 6.77
N THR A 255 -21.26 -11.76 7.51
CA THR A 255 -22.28 -10.88 6.95
C THR A 255 -21.88 -9.43 7.21
N GLY A 256 -21.64 -8.65 6.16
CA GLY A 256 -21.17 -7.29 6.25
C GLY A 256 -21.47 -6.46 5.02
N ASP A 257 -21.01 -5.23 5.01
CA ASP A 257 -21.25 -4.24 3.97
C ASP A 257 -19.97 -3.66 3.34
N GLY A 258 -18.79 -4.24 3.64
CA GLY A 258 -17.54 -3.72 3.11
C GLY A 258 -16.35 -4.67 3.17
N ALA A 259 -15.26 -4.24 2.52
CA ALA A 259 -13.99 -4.94 2.49
C ALA A 259 -13.17 -4.81 3.80
N ILE A 260 -13.72 -4.14 4.80
CA ILE A 260 -13.10 -3.91 6.11
C ILE A 260 -14.05 -4.45 7.18
N GLN A 261 -13.54 -5.33 8.03
CA GLN A 261 -14.25 -5.84 9.20
C GLN A 261 -13.59 -5.28 10.46
N PHE A 262 -14.42 -4.67 11.32
CA PHE A 262 -14.02 -4.22 12.65
C PHE A 262 -14.30 -5.30 13.68
N GLU A 263 -13.38 -5.49 14.61
CA GLU A 263 -13.66 -6.31 15.78
C GLU A 263 -14.71 -5.62 16.67
N ASN A 264 -15.66 -6.42 17.15
CA ASN A 264 -16.64 -5.93 18.10
C ASN A 264 -15.94 -5.84 19.48
N PRO A 265 -15.88 -4.66 20.12
CA PRO A 265 -15.24 -4.52 21.43
C PRO A 265 -15.90 -5.37 22.55
N LYS A 266 -17.03 -6.01 22.29
CA LYS A 266 -17.69 -6.91 23.22
C LYS A 266 -17.17 -8.36 23.19
N ASN A 267 -16.30 -8.70 22.24
CA ASN A 267 -15.74 -10.06 22.12
C ASN A 267 -14.24 -10.11 22.48
N ALA A 268 -13.71 -9.07 23.10
CA ALA A 268 -12.37 -9.04 23.67
C ALA A 268 -12.48 -9.47 25.15
N ASP A 269 -12.63 -10.77 25.38
CA ASP A 269 -12.43 -11.43 26.69
C ASP A 269 -11.09 -12.15 26.70
#